data_157e45bf8a000b1615fab59dc00fadbb
#
_entry.id   157e45bf8a000b1615fab59dc00fadbb
#
_cell.length_a   1.000
_cell.length_b   1.000
_cell.length_c   1.000
_cell.angle_alpha   90.00
_cell.angle_beta   90.00
_cell.angle_gamma   90.00
#
_symmetry.space_group_name_H-M   'P 1'
#
loop_
_entity.id
_entity.type
_entity.pdbx_description
1 polymer ?
#
loop_
_entity_poly.entity_id
_entity_poly.type
_entity_poly.pdbx_seq_one_letter_code
_entity_poly.pdbx_strand_id
1 'polypeptide(L)'
;NFFLYLAHSMPHVPLFSSEMFEGKSNAGSYGDVIEEIDYGVGEIINKIKKLGISENTIIVFTSENGPWLEMGEEGGSAGILRGGKGSTWEGGIRVPTVIWGPGYIKSGIVDDIGTSMDLFSTFSHLAEVEIPNDRIIDGNNLSDVFKSLSKSPTESFFYYWGSELMAVRYKSYKLHL
;
A
#
# COMPACT_ATOMS: atom_id res chain seq x y z
N ASN A 1 15.40 -3.42 -17.78
CA ASN A 1 14.65 -2.80 -16.70
C ASN A 1 13.15 -2.83 -17.05
N PHE A 2 12.28 -2.90 -16.04
CA PHE A 2 10.83 -2.83 -16.22
C PHE A 2 10.20 -2.09 -15.04
N PHE A 3 9.01 -1.55 -15.25
CA PHE A 3 8.08 -1.13 -14.24
C PHE A 3 6.75 -1.84 -14.50
N LEU A 4 6.19 -2.46 -13.48
CA LEU A 4 4.91 -3.16 -13.56
C LEU A 4 3.98 -2.60 -12.49
N TYR A 5 2.82 -2.14 -12.90
CA TYR A 5 1.71 -1.80 -12.02
C TYR A 5 0.61 -2.86 -12.21
N LEU A 6 0.42 -3.71 -11.20
CA LEU A 6 -0.56 -4.78 -11.21
C LEU A 6 -1.75 -4.37 -10.35
N ALA A 7 -2.78 -3.84 -10.99
CA ALA A 7 -4.02 -3.45 -10.33
C ALA A 7 -4.97 -4.65 -10.26
N HIS A 8 -5.07 -5.26 -9.07
CA HIS A 8 -6.04 -6.31 -8.84
C HIS A 8 -7.47 -5.74 -8.82
N SER A 9 -8.43 -6.45 -9.44
CA SER A 9 -9.85 -6.12 -9.33
C SER A 9 -10.42 -6.51 -7.96
N MET A 10 -9.83 -7.53 -7.34
CA MET A 10 -10.15 -8.00 -6.00
C MET A 10 -9.21 -7.33 -4.96
N PRO A 11 -9.66 -7.18 -3.73
CA PRO A 11 -10.86 -7.71 -3.05
C PRO A 11 -12.09 -6.78 -3.11
N HIS A 12 -12.26 -5.98 -4.16
CA HIS A 12 -13.48 -5.19 -4.32
C HIS A 12 -14.68 -6.09 -4.61
N VAL A 13 -15.82 -5.80 -3.99
CA VAL A 13 -17.08 -6.52 -4.24
C VAL A 13 -17.62 -6.29 -5.66
N PRO A 14 -18.30 -7.28 -6.28
CA PRO A 14 -18.60 -8.63 -5.79
C PRO A 14 -17.35 -9.51 -5.76
N LEU A 15 -17.21 -10.34 -4.72
CA LEU A 15 -16.05 -11.18 -4.52
C LEU A 15 -16.12 -12.45 -5.38
N PHE A 16 -15.03 -12.78 -6.02
CA PHE A 16 -14.84 -14.03 -6.77
C PHE A 16 -13.42 -14.54 -6.55
N SER A 17 -13.31 -15.81 -6.23
CA SER A 17 -12.05 -16.56 -6.21
C SER A 17 -12.12 -17.73 -7.19
N SER A 18 -10.95 -18.24 -7.57
CA SER A 18 -10.90 -19.45 -8.38
C SER A 18 -11.29 -20.69 -7.56
N GLU A 19 -11.66 -21.79 -8.25
CA GLU A 19 -12.00 -23.08 -7.63
C GLU A 19 -10.92 -23.59 -6.66
N MET A 20 -9.67 -23.18 -6.88
CA MET A 20 -8.55 -23.54 -6.01
C MET A 20 -8.67 -22.91 -4.61
N PHE A 21 -9.31 -21.76 -4.49
CA PHE A 21 -9.43 -21.00 -3.25
C PHE A 21 -10.85 -20.94 -2.71
N GLU A 22 -11.86 -21.17 -3.54
CA GLU A 22 -13.27 -21.07 -3.15
C GLU A 22 -13.61 -22.00 -1.97
N GLY A 23 -14.14 -21.42 -0.90
CA GLY A 23 -14.54 -22.10 0.33
C GLY A 23 -13.37 -22.69 1.15
N LYS A 24 -12.14 -22.23 0.96
CA LYS A 24 -10.95 -22.72 1.68
C LYS A 24 -10.62 -21.93 2.92
N SER A 25 -10.83 -20.62 2.87
CA SER A 25 -10.50 -19.74 3.98
C SER A 25 -11.50 -19.83 5.12
N ASN A 26 -11.01 -19.77 6.36
CA ASN A 26 -11.85 -19.64 7.54
C ASN A 26 -12.50 -18.24 7.66
N ALA A 27 -12.07 -17.28 6.85
CA ALA A 27 -12.59 -15.91 6.81
C ALA A 27 -13.60 -15.68 5.65
N GLY A 28 -14.22 -16.77 5.15
CA GLY A 28 -15.24 -16.73 4.10
C GLY A 28 -14.71 -16.25 2.76
N SER A 29 -15.60 -15.78 1.89
CA SER A 29 -15.25 -15.35 0.53
C SER A 29 -14.22 -14.24 0.47
N TYR A 30 -14.21 -13.32 1.45
CA TYR A 30 -13.16 -12.29 1.53
C TYR A 30 -11.79 -12.93 1.78
N GLY A 31 -11.73 -13.90 2.69
CA GLY A 31 -10.50 -14.64 2.97
C GLY A 31 -10.01 -15.44 1.76
N ASP A 32 -10.92 -16.13 1.04
CA ASP A 32 -10.58 -16.89 -0.18
C ASP A 32 -9.87 -15.99 -1.19
N VAL A 33 -10.41 -14.80 -1.43
CA VAL A 33 -9.86 -13.81 -2.37
C VAL A 33 -8.49 -13.30 -1.91
N ILE A 34 -8.33 -13.00 -0.61
CA ILE A 34 -7.05 -12.53 -0.06
C ILE A 34 -5.97 -13.61 -0.17
N GLU A 35 -6.32 -14.87 0.12
CA GLU A 35 -5.39 -16.00 -0.01
C GLU A 35 -4.98 -16.24 -1.47
N GLU A 36 -5.88 -16.04 -2.43
CA GLU A 36 -5.56 -16.11 -3.86
C GLU A 36 -4.62 -14.96 -4.30
N ILE A 37 -4.87 -13.73 -3.83
CA ILE A 37 -3.97 -12.61 -4.10
C ILE A 37 -2.58 -12.87 -3.52
N ASP A 38 -2.50 -13.35 -2.27
CA ASP A 38 -1.23 -13.67 -1.62
C ASP A 38 -0.46 -14.77 -2.37
N TYR A 39 -1.16 -15.81 -2.81
CA TYR A 39 -0.58 -16.84 -3.67
C TYR A 39 -0.01 -16.25 -4.97
N GLY A 40 -0.77 -15.37 -5.63
CA GLY A 40 -0.32 -14.69 -6.84
C GLY A 40 0.95 -13.85 -6.61
N VAL A 41 1.02 -13.13 -5.50
CA VAL A 41 2.24 -12.39 -5.09
C VAL A 41 3.41 -13.37 -4.89
N GLY A 42 3.16 -14.50 -4.23
CA GLY A 42 4.15 -15.57 -4.06
C GLY A 42 4.71 -16.10 -5.38
N GLU A 43 3.86 -16.33 -6.38
CA GLU A 43 4.26 -16.78 -7.72
C GLU A 43 5.13 -15.72 -8.44
N ILE A 44 4.80 -14.44 -8.31
CA ILE A 44 5.60 -13.34 -8.86
C ILE A 44 7.01 -13.33 -8.21
N ILE A 45 7.07 -13.40 -6.88
CA ILE A 45 8.35 -13.44 -6.14
C ILE A 45 9.18 -14.67 -6.55
N ASN A 46 8.55 -15.84 -6.67
CA ASN A 46 9.20 -17.05 -7.12
C ASN A 46 9.76 -16.93 -8.55
N LYS A 47 9.03 -16.27 -9.43
CA LYS A 47 9.48 -16.00 -10.79
C LYS A 47 10.70 -15.09 -10.82
N ILE A 48 10.69 -14.01 -10.03
CA ILE A 48 11.80 -13.07 -9.89
C ILE A 48 13.07 -13.77 -9.35
N LYS A 49 12.89 -14.63 -8.34
CA LYS A 49 13.99 -15.47 -7.81
C LYS A 49 14.55 -16.41 -8.87
N LYS A 50 13.70 -17.13 -9.61
CA LYS A 50 14.12 -18.04 -10.70
C LYS A 50 14.85 -17.32 -11.83
N LEU A 51 14.53 -16.07 -12.08
CA LEU A 51 15.21 -15.23 -13.08
C LEU A 51 16.52 -14.63 -12.57
N GLY A 52 16.85 -14.77 -11.29
CA GLY A 52 18.08 -14.23 -10.69
C GLY A 52 18.12 -12.72 -10.59
N ILE A 53 16.96 -12.05 -10.57
CA ILE A 53 16.87 -10.58 -10.56
C ILE A 53 16.39 -10.02 -9.22
N SER A 54 16.31 -10.82 -8.17
CA SER A 54 15.81 -10.42 -6.84
C SER A 54 16.54 -9.24 -6.24
N GLU A 55 17.89 -9.23 -6.38
CA GLU A 55 18.73 -8.17 -5.82
C GLU A 55 18.53 -6.80 -6.50
N ASN A 56 17.93 -6.79 -7.68
CA ASN A 56 17.65 -5.58 -8.46
C ASN A 56 16.14 -5.37 -8.69
N THR A 57 15.31 -5.85 -7.77
CA THR A 57 13.86 -5.72 -7.88
C THR A 57 13.26 -5.29 -6.55
N ILE A 58 12.36 -4.32 -6.60
CA ILE A 58 11.54 -3.90 -5.46
C ILE A 58 10.09 -4.22 -5.79
N ILE A 59 9.38 -4.84 -4.86
CA ILE A 59 7.95 -5.09 -4.92
C ILE A 59 7.28 -4.29 -3.80
N VAL A 60 6.25 -3.53 -4.13
CA VAL A 60 5.36 -2.89 -3.17
C VAL A 60 3.99 -3.53 -3.28
N PHE A 61 3.49 -4.06 -2.19
CA PHE A 61 2.11 -4.52 -2.04
C PHE A 61 1.37 -3.55 -1.12
N THR A 62 0.27 -2.99 -1.60
CA THR A 62 -0.53 -2.02 -0.85
C THR A 62 -1.97 -1.99 -1.35
N SER A 63 -2.82 -1.22 -0.69
CA SER A 63 -4.18 -0.90 -1.14
C SER A 63 -4.31 0.61 -1.37
N GLU A 64 -5.38 1.04 -2.04
CA GLU A 64 -5.63 2.46 -2.30
C GLU A 64 -6.54 3.11 -1.26
N ASN A 65 -7.34 2.31 -0.54
CA ASN A 65 -8.20 2.76 0.56
C ASN A 65 -8.47 1.63 1.57
N GLY A 66 -9.08 1.98 2.68
CA GLY A 66 -9.50 1.02 3.70
C GLY A 66 -10.71 0.17 3.29
N PRO A 67 -11.16 -0.75 4.16
CA PRO A 67 -12.24 -1.68 3.89
C PRO A 67 -13.59 -0.99 3.72
N TRP A 68 -14.49 -1.59 2.93
CA TRP A 68 -15.84 -1.10 2.74
C TRP A 68 -16.79 -1.73 3.76
N LEU A 69 -16.86 -1.13 4.96
CA LEU A 69 -17.52 -1.71 6.12
C LEU A 69 -19.01 -1.95 5.93
N GLU A 70 -19.70 -1.19 5.05
CA GLU A 70 -21.11 -1.36 4.74
C GLU A 70 -21.40 -2.71 4.03
N MET A 71 -20.38 -3.38 3.47
CA MET A 71 -20.53 -4.71 2.86
C MET A 71 -20.41 -5.86 3.87
N GLY A 72 -20.33 -5.56 5.16
CA GLY A 72 -20.24 -6.57 6.21
C GLY A 72 -19.01 -7.47 6.05
N GLU A 73 -19.24 -8.78 6.07
CA GLU A 73 -18.14 -9.77 5.96
C GLU A 73 -17.39 -9.73 4.63
N GLU A 74 -18.03 -9.23 3.56
CA GLU A 74 -17.39 -9.09 2.25
C GLU A 74 -16.59 -7.80 2.10
N GLY A 75 -16.71 -6.86 3.04
CA GLY A 75 -16.04 -5.56 3.00
C GLY A 75 -14.63 -5.54 3.57
N GLY A 76 -14.24 -6.58 4.28
CA GLY A 76 -12.97 -6.63 5.00
C GLY A 76 -13.02 -5.94 6.36
N SER A 77 -11.85 -5.66 6.96
CA SER A 77 -11.76 -5.08 8.29
C SER A 77 -10.63 -4.06 8.40
N ALA A 78 -10.89 -2.93 9.05
CA ALA A 78 -9.87 -1.95 9.42
C ALA A 78 -9.12 -2.31 10.73
N GLY A 79 -9.40 -3.47 11.32
CA GLY A 79 -8.83 -3.89 12.60
C GLY A 79 -9.15 -2.88 13.71
N ILE A 80 -8.11 -2.35 14.35
CA ILE A 80 -8.25 -1.38 15.44
C ILE A 80 -8.47 0.07 14.95
N LEU A 81 -8.41 0.33 13.65
CA LEU A 81 -8.53 1.67 13.10
C LEU A 81 -10.01 2.05 12.97
N ARG A 82 -10.33 3.31 13.30
CA ARG A 82 -11.69 3.83 13.20
C ARG A 82 -12.08 4.10 11.74
N GLY A 83 -13.32 3.75 11.37
CA GLY A 83 -13.91 3.99 10.06
C GLY A 83 -13.43 3.04 8.98
N GLY A 84 -13.85 3.29 7.75
CA GLY A 84 -13.52 2.51 6.56
C GLY A 84 -13.57 3.38 5.31
N LYS A 85 -13.59 2.74 4.14
CA LYS A 85 -13.66 3.37 2.82
C LYS A 85 -14.70 4.50 2.82
N GLY A 86 -14.36 5.63 2.19
CA GLY A 86 -15.22 6.79 2.13
C GLY A 86 -15.19 7.68 3.37
N SER A 87 -14.33 7.41 4.37
CA SER A 87 -14.15 8.29 5.53
C SER A 87 -12.73 8.85 5.60
N THR A 88 -12.59 9.99 6.28
CA THR A 88 -11.29 10.60 6.57
C THR A 88 -10.67 10.10 7.90
N TRP A 89 -11.26 9.07 8.51
CA TRP A 89 -10.67 8.36 9.64
C TRP A 89 -9.52 7.47 9.17
N GLU A 90 -8.66 7.05 10.12
CA GLU A 90 -7.50 6.22 9.81
C GLU A 90 -7.88 4.90 9.10
N GLY A 91 -9.00 4.27 9.50
CA GLY A 91 -9.48 3.04 8.85
C GLY A 91 -9.94 3.22 7.39
N GLY A 92 -10.21 4.46 6.96
CA GLY A 92 -10.56 4.75 5.56
C GLY A 92 -9.37 5.04 4.66
N ILE A 93 -8.26 5.53 5.23
CA ILE A 93 -7.12 6.07 4.49
C ILE A 93 -5.84 5.26 4.72
N ARG A 94 -5.59 4.83 5.96
CA ARG A 94 -4.39 4.05 6.29
C ARG A 94 -4.58 2.60 5.85
N VAL A 95 -3.67 2.15 5.00
CA VAL A 95 -3.72 0.83 4.36
C VAL A 95 -2.50 -0.01 4.72
N PRO A 96 -2.61 -1.34 4.69
CA PRO A 96 -1.46 -2.21 4.82
C PRO A 96 -0.50 -1.96 3.65
N THR A 97 0.80 -1.90 3.96
CA THR A 97 1.84 -1.75 2.96
C THR A 97 3.02 -2.63 3.32
N VAL A 98 3.41 -3.48 2.39
CA VAL A 98 4.58 -4.36 2.51
C VAL A 98 5.52 -4.07 1.35
N ILE A 99 6.80 -3.91 1.66
CA ILE A 99 7.84 -3.66 0.65
C ILE A 99 8.88 -4.76 0.73
N TRP A 100 9.14 -5.40 -0.40
CA TRP A 100 10.12 -6.44 -0.54
C TRP A 100 11.16 -6.07 -1.59
N GLY A 101 12.44 -6.33 -1.31
CA GLY A 101 13.54 -6.06 -2.23
C GLY A 101 14.88 -6.33 -1.57
N PRO A 102 15.38 -7.56 -1.57
CA PRO A 102 16.52 -7.99 -0.75
C PRO A 102 17.80 -7.18 -1.03
N GLY A 103 17.98 -6.63 -2.23
CA GLY A 103 19.12 -5.78 -2.55
C GLY A 103 19.02 -4.33 -2.06
N TYR A 104 17.82 -3.88 -1.64
CA TYR A 104 17.58 -2.47 -1.28
C TYR A 104 16.93 -2.29 0.07
N ILE A 105 16.07 -3.24 0.49
CA ILE A 105 15.17 -3.05 1.61
C ILE A 105 15.75 -3.69 2.87
N LYS A 106 15.94 -2.90 3.91
CA LYS A 106 16.26 -3.41 5.24
C LYS A 106 14.99 -3.97 5.89
N SER A 107 15.06 -5.21 6.34
CA SER A 107 13.94 -5.83 7.07
C SER A 107 13.65 -5.10 8.38
N GLY A 108 12.37 -4.78 8.61
CA GLY A 108 11.92 -4.09 9.82
C GLY A 108 10.53 -3.50 9.65
N ILE A 109 10.10 -2.75 10.66
CA ILE A 109 8.83 -2.02 10.69
C ILE A 109 9.12 -0.53 10.73
N VAL A 110 8.35 0.23 9.96
CA VAL A 110 8.37 1.69 9.95
C VAL A 110 6.98 2.17 10.35
N ASP A 111 6.89 2.94 11.43
CA ASP A 111 5.65 3.50 11.96
C ASP A 111 5.42 4.96 11.52
N ASP A 112 6.37 5.55 10.82
CA ASP A 112 6.28 6.90 10.29
C ASP A 112 5.28 6.97 9.12
N ILE A 113 4.85 8.18 8.77
CA ILE A 113 3.95 8.42 7.64
C ILE A 113 4.70 8.12 6.33
N GLY A 114 4.09 7.31 5.49
CA GLY A 114 4.41 7.16 4.08
C GLY A 114 3.12 7.25 3.28
N THR A 115 3.17 7.81 2.09
CA THR A 115 2.00 7.98 1.23
C THR A 115 2.23 7.35 -0.14
N SER A 116 1.15 7.06 -0.87
CA SER A 116 1.25 6.59 -2.26
C SER A 116 1.92 7.64 -3.18
N MET A 117 1.82 8.93 -2.85
CA MET A 117 2.51 10.02 -3.57
C MET A 117 4.03 9.91 -3.45
N ASP A 118 4.54 9.44 -2.32
CA ASP A 118 5.98 9.26 -2.08
C ASP A 118 6.60 8.19 -2.97
N LEU A 119 5.79 7.23 -3.47
CA LEU A 119 6.29 6.16 -4.33
C LEU A 119 6.84 6.69 -5.66
N PHE A 120 6.20 7.72 -6.25
CA PHE A 120 6.69 8.33 -7.48
C PHE A 120 8.09 8.94 -7.30
N SER A 121 8.26 9.77 -6.27
CA SER A 121 9.54 10.40 -5.96
C SER A 121 10.62 9.37 -5.60
N THR A 122 10.24 8.34 -4.83
CA THR A 122 11.15 7.28 -4.41
C THR A 122 11.62 6.43 -5.59
N PHE A 123 10.70 5.99 -6.45
CA PHE A 123 11.06 5.15 -7.59
C PHE A 123 11.82 5.92 -8.67
N SER A 124 11.49 7.19 -8.89
CA SER A 124 12.26 8.06 -9.78
C SER A 124 13.72 8.18 -9.30
N HIS A 125 13.92 8.42 -8.01
CA HIS A 125 15.26 8.48 -7.41
C HIS A 125 16.01 7.15 -7.56
N LEU A 126 15.38 6.02 -7.24
CA LEU A 126 15.99 4.69 -7.33
C LEU A 126 16.29 4.26 -8.77
N ALA A 127 15.54 4.75 -9.73
CA ALA A 127 15.74 4.51 -11.16
C ALA A 127 16.69 5.52 -11.82
N GLU A 128 17.21 6.49 -11.05
CA GLU A 128 18.07 7.60 -11.54
C GLU A 128 17.38 8.43 -12.65
N VAL A 129 16.06 8.63 -12.50
CA VAL A 129 15.23 9.43 -13.41
C VAL A 129 14.91 10.77 -12.76
N GLU A 130 15.10 11.86 -13.51
CA GLU A 130 14.73 13.19 -13.04
C GLU A 130 13.22 13.33 -12.90
N ILE A 131 12.80 13.90 -11.77
CA ILE A 131 11.41 14.25 -11.53
C ILE A 131 11.08 15.52 -12.33
N PRO A 132 9.89 15.60 -12.98
CA PRO A 132 9.46 16.80 -13.66
C PRO A 132 9.51 18.04 -12.75
N ASN A 133 10.05 19.15 -13.27
CA ASN A 133 10.16 20.42 -12.53
C ASN A 133 9.16 21.48 -13.02
N ASP A 134 8.28 21.12 -13.95
CA ASP A 134 7.23 21.97 -14.53
C ASP A 134 5.97 22.07 -13.65
N ARG A 135 5.94 21.33 -12.54
CA ARG A 135 4.83 21.26 -11.58
C ARG A 135 5.31 20.88 -10.19
N ILE A 136 4.46 21.17 -9.18
CA ILE A 136 4.70 20.72 -7.81
C ILE A 136 4.43 19.22 -7.72
N ILE A 137 5.35 18.49 -7.09
CA ILE A 137 5.21 17.08 -6.77
C ILE A 137 5.17 16.97 -5.24
N ASP A 138 4.05 16.49 -4.70
CA ASP A 138 3.81 16.44 -3.25
C ASP A 138 4.55 15.30 -2.54
N GLY A 139 4.94 14.25 -3.26
CA GLY A 139 5.58 13.08 -2.69
C GLY A 139 7.05 13.30 -2.36
N ASN A 140 7.49 12.73 -1.25
CA ASN A 140 8.88 12.73 -0.79
C ASN A 140 9.62 11.45 -1.20
N ASN A 141 10.94 11.51 -1.22
CA ASN A 141 11.78 10.33 -1.47
C ASN A 141 11.97 9.54 -0.16
N LEU A 142 11.49 8.29 -0.13
CA LEU A 142 11.58 7.37 1.00
C LEU A 142 12.74 6.35 0.88
N SER A 143 13.68 6.53 -0.05
CA SER A 143 14.74 5.54 -0.29
C SER A 143 15.60 5.27 0.96
N ASP A 144 15.89 6.28 1.76
CA ASP A 144 16.65 6.12 3.01
C ASP A 144 15.84 5.40 4.09
N VAL A 145 14.51 5.61 4.11
CA VAL A 145 13.60 4.83 4.98
C VAL A 145 13.69 3.36 4.62
N PHE A 146 13.67 3.03 3.34
CA PHE A 146 13.75 1.65 2.84
C PHE A 146 15.09 1.00 3.18
N LYS A 147 16.19 1.71 2.98
CA LYS A 147 17.57 1.18 3.17
C LYS A 147 17.98 1.06 4.62
N SER A 148 17.57 1.99 5.48
CA SER A 148 18.14 2.12 6.83
C SER A 148 17.12 2.16 7.95
N LEU A 149 15.82 2.14 7.65
CA LEU A 149 14.73 2.41 8.60
C LEU A 149 14.89 3.78 9.27
N SER A 150 15.36 4.75 8.51
CA SER A 150 15.43 6.15 8.95
C SER A 150 14.02 6.72 9.13
N LYS A 151 13.92 7.89 9.75
CA LYS A 151 12.65 8.61 9.84
C LYS A 151 12.17 9.05 8.46
N SER A 152 10.86 8.97 8.25
CA SER A 152 10.24 9.47 7.04
C SER A 152 10.36 11.00 6.95
N PRO A 153 10.68 11.55 5.76
CA PRO A 153 10.58 12.99 5.51
C PRO A 153 9.13 13.48 5.46
N THR A 154 8.15 12.57 5.29
CA THR A 154 6.73 12.91 5.24
C THR A 154 6.18 12.98 6.67
N GLU A 155 6.15 14.20 7.24
CA GLU A 155 5.70 14.41 8.61
C GLU A 155 4.21 14.73 8.74
N SER A 156 3.54 15.14 7.65
CA SER A 156 2.15 15.54 7.65
C SER A 156 1.36 14.89 6.52
N PHE A 157 0.05 14.73 6.75
CA PHE A 157 -0.90 14.28 5.74
C PHE A 157 -2.23 15.03 5.91
N PHE A 158 -2.78 15.49 4.79
CA PHE A 158 -4.01 16.28 4.74
C PHE A 158 -5.14 15.41 4.20
N TYR A 159 -6.24 15.32 4.96
CA TYR A 159 -7.39 14.48 4.63
C TYR A 159 -8.50 15.33 4.05
N TYR A 160 -8.84 15.09 2.81
CA TYR A 160 -9.89 15.80 2.10
C TYR A 160 -11.12 14.92 1.86
N TRP A 161 -12.29 15.53 1.89
CA TRP A 161 -13.53 14.99 1.36
C TRP A 161 -13.97 15.89 0.21
N GLY A 162 -13.87 15.41 -1.03
CA GLY A 162 -13.98 16.29 -2.19
C GLY A 162 -12.91 17.39 -2.12
N SER A 163 -13.33 18.64 -2.08
CA SER A 163 -12.44 19.81 -1.95
C SER A 163 -12.29 20.35 -0.52
N GLU A 164 -12.99 19.74 0.45
CA GLU A 164 -13.00 20.22 1.85
C GLU A 164 -11.91 19.51 2.66
N LEU A 165 -11.09 20.30 3.37
CA LEU A 165 -10.11 19.78 4.32
C LEU A 165 -10.83 19.35 5.59
N MET A 166 -10.80 18.05 5.90
CA MET A 166 -11.52 17.44 7.01
C MET A 166 -10.64 17.13 8.21
N ALA A 167 -9.37 16.86 7.96
CA ALA A 167 -8.42 16.57 9.02
C ALA A 167 -6.98 16.83 8.57
N VAL A 168 -6.09 17.03 9.54
CA VAL A 168 -4.64 17.08 9.32
C VAL A 168 -3.98 16.14 10.31
N ARG A 169 -3.11 15.28 9.83
CA ARG A 169 -2.20 14.50 10.67
C ARG A 169 -0.81 15.14 10.64
N TYR A 170 -0.22 15.31 11.79
CA TYR A 170 1.19 15.68 11.94
C TYR A 170 1.84 14.71 12.92
N LYS A 171 2.77 13.91 12.43
CA LYS A 171 3.41 12.84 13.21
C LYS A 171 2.36 11.92 13.85
N SER A 172 2.31 11.86 15.18
CA SER A 172 1.38 11.00 15.92
C SER A 172 0.04 11.66 16.26
N TYR A 173 -0.14 12.92 15.89
CA TYR A 173 -1.37 13.68 16.20
C TYR A 173 -2.21 13.86 14.94
N LYS A 174 -3.53 13.76 15.10
CA LYS A 174 -4.51 14.04 14.07
C LYS A 174 -5.57 15.00 14.62
N LEU A 175 -5.75 16.12 13.93
CA LEU A 175 -6.81 17.08 14.21
C LEU A 175 -7.91 16.91 13.16
N HIS A 176 -9.15 16.76 13.59
CA HIS A 176 -10.34 16.85 12.75
C HIS A 176 -10.90 18.26 12.84
N LEU A 177 -11.31 18.82 11.70
CA LEU A 177 -11.86 20.17 11.54
C LEU A 177 -13.38 20.14 11.55
#